data_fe76d1f6033dfd1f3cdb9e00420f73fb
#
_entry.id   fe76d1f6033dfd1f3cdb9e00420f73fb
#
_cell.length_a   1.000
_cell.length_b   1.000
_cell.length_c   1.000
_cell.angle_alpha   90.00
_cell.angle_beta   90.00
_cell.angle_gamma   90.00
#
_symmetry.space_group_name_H-M   'P 1'
#
loop_
_entity.id
_entity.type
_entity.pdbx_description
1 polymer ?
#
loop_
_entity_poly.entity_id
_entity_poly.type
_entity_poly.pdbx_seq_one_letter_code
_entity_poly.pdbx_strand_id
1 'polypeptide(L)'
;MTSIPRESEVRRRVIDLLGLSVRKAIPIQKWFHEQLGVDIELPYISRVHPDDIYTFSTRVNLSDIPNTRWLLKISISGGGLLKIDNNVYQGIDHAHRIANIPSGEHRVSIEASSRGLFGENPWSFHFDHAVAVAVNWKGFSLGIGMLEALRLARVSDDSLRKDLLDALWKATLGVDLVPSIIQASAVEVLLGDLKGVMEGRWDRRYIASVYGIPVMSGTYGDIDDPMLGDADKIIDHSYAVFEEELDKLSKKYPKTGSIIMLGHCHIDAAWLWPYSETKRKILRSFANVARLADDGYRFTFAQSSAQYYAWLEKMNRDLAEKIKEYVSRSIWIPVGGMWIESDTNIVTGESLARQFLLGQLYFESRFGRIARIGWLPDTFGFSAQLPQILRKSGIEVFVTHKIMWNDTNRFPYHLFQWEGIDGTTIPVHILILTYNGSATSEEIKNLWDRYAQKDLGPAIHAYGEGDGGGGPNLVML
;
A
#
# COMPACT_ATOMS: atom_id res chain seq x y z
N MET A 1 22.39 -37.00 2.67
CA MET A 1 21.07 -36.34 2.67
C MET A 1 21.22 -35.07 3.50
N THR A 2 21.35 -33.93 2.88
CA THR A 2 21.35 -32.64 3.56
C THR A 2 19.94 -32.44 4.14
N SER A 3 19.82 -32.25 5.45
CA SER A 3 18.54 -31.97 6.10
C SER A 3 17.97 -30.67 5.54
N ILE A 4 16.66 -30.65 5.28
CA ILE A 4 15.96 -29.42 4.86
C ILE A 4 16.19 -28.38 5.96
N PRO A 5 16.65 -27.14 5.62
CA PRO A 5 16.82 -26.08 6.60
C PRO A 5 15.50 -25.80 7.33
N ARG A 6 15.56 -25.55 8.63
CA ARG A 6 14.35 -25.17 9.37
C ARG A 6 13.93 -23.76 8.94
N GLU A 7 12.67 -23.59 8.55
CA GLU A 7 12.13 -22.30 8.15
C GLU A 7 12.41 -21.18 9.17
N SER A 8 12.33 -21.49 10.46
CA SER A 8 12.64 -20.54 11.54
C SER A 8 14.09 -20.05 11.52
N GLU A 9 15.02 -20.92 11.14
CA GLU A 9 16.44 -20.58 11.06
C GLU A 9 16.73 -19.71 9.83
N VAL A 10 16.16 -20.05 8.69
CA VAL A 10 16.23 -19.21 7.48
C VAL A 10 15.64 -17.83 7.76
N ARG A 11 14.46 -17.78 8.38
CA ARG A 11 13.81 -16.51 8.75
C ARG A 11 14.69 -15.65 9.65
N ARG A 12 15.33 -16.24 10.66
CA ARG A 12 16.24 -15.51 11.55
C ARG A 12 17.37 -14.88 10.76
N ARG A 13 18.04 -15.63 9.87
CA ARG A 13 19.15 -15.12 9.04
C ARG A 13 18.70 -13.98 8.10
N VAL A 14 17.48 -14.07 7.55
CA VAL A 14 16.90 -12.98 6.74
C VAL A 14 16.67 -11.72 7.58
N ILE A 15 16.20 -11.86 8.83
CA ILE A 15 16.05 -10.73 9.75
C ILE A 15 17.41 -10.15 10.15
N ASP A 16 18.42 -11.00 10.38
CA ASP A 16 19.78 -10.55 10.64
C ASP A 16 20.35 -9.76 9.43
N LEU A 17 20.11 -10.23 8.21
CA LEU A 17 20.49 -9.51 6.97
C LEU A 17 19.81 -8.13 6.88
N LEU A 18 18.53 -8.05 7.22
CA LEU A 18 17.82 -6.76 7.32
C LEU A 18 18.46 -5.86 8.38
N GLY A 19 18.84 -6.40 9.53
CA GLY A 19 19.60 -5.69 10.56
C GLY A 19 20.89 -5.12 10.02
N LEU A 20 21.68 -5.94 9.32
CA LEU A 20 22.93 -5.50 8.67
C LEU A 20 22.72 -4.43 7.59
N SER A 21 21.53 -4.25 7.07
CA SER A 21 21.23 -3.16 6.13
C SER A 21 21.12 -1.80 6.80
N VAL A 22 20.86 -1.70 8.10
CA VAL A 22 20.72 -0.44 8.84
C VAL A 22 22.09 0.22 9.02
N ARG A 23 22.16 1.53 8.72
CA ARG A 23 23.37 2.34 8.87
C ARG A 23 23.27 3.37 9.99
N LYS A 24 22.09 3.89 10.24
CA LYS A 24 21.85 4.90 11.27
C LYS A 24 20.39 4.90 11.68
N ALA A 25 20.11 5.19 12.94
CA ALA A 25 18.75 5.41 13.43
C ALA A 25 18.72 6.64 14.34
N ILE A 26 17.87 7.61 14.02
CA ILE A 26 17.74 8.89 14.71
C ILE A 26 16.30 9.01 15.23
N PRO A 27 16.07 8.98 16.56
CA PRO A 27 14.77 9.27 17.13
C PRO A 27 14.45 10.76 16.98
N ILE A 28 13.23 11.06 16.59
CA ILE A 28 12.73 12.43 16.43
C ILE A 28 11.72 12.67 17.55
N GLN A 29 12.23 13.01 18.73
CA GLN A 29 11.42 13.10 19.95
C GLN A 29 10.74 14.46 20.12
N LYS A 30 11.37 15.56 19.65
CA LYS A 30 10.88 16.93 19.88
C LYS A 30 10.13 17.44 18.67
N TRP A 31 8.90 17.91 18.93
CA TRP A 31 8.00 18.47 17.93
C TRP A 31 7.36 19.75 18.46
N PHE A 32 7.08 20.69 17.57
CA PHE A 32 6.32 21.90 17.88
C PHE A 32 4.84 21.66 17.55
N HIS A 33 3.96 21.87 18.50
CA HIS A 33 2.51 21.79 18.32
C HIS A 33 1.97 23.16 17.90
N GLU A 34 1.64 23.32 16.62
CA GLU A 34 1.34 24.63 16.02
C GLU A 34 0.11 25.31 16.66
N GLN A 35 -0.96 24.57 16.96
CA GLN A 35 -2.17 25.16 17.54
C GLN A 35 -2.01 25.58 19.01
N LEU A 36 -1.16 24.89 19.76
CA LEU A 36 -0.88 25.21 21.15
C LEU A 36 0.28 26.22 21.33
N GLY A 37 1.13 26.35 20.29
CA GLY A 37 2.31 27.20 20.33
C GLY A 37 3.38 26.71 21.29
N VAL A 38 3.51 25.39 21.50
CA VAL A 38 4.43 24.82 22.49
C VAL A 38 5.22 23.65 21.89
N ASP A 39 6.42 23.44 22.44
CA ASP A 39 7.19 22.23 22.18
C ASP A 39 6.60 21.04 22.94
N ILE A 40 6.56 19.88 22.31
CA ILE A 40 6.14 18.62 22.90
C ILE A 40 7.24 17.56 22.72
N GLU A 41 7.24 16.58 23.60
CA GLU A 41 8.08 15.38 23.48
C GLU A 41 7.22 14.13 23.25
N LEU A 42 7.70 13.21 22.40
CA LEU A 42 7.02 11.94 22.15
C LEU A 42 7.35 10.92 23.27
N PRO A 43 6.39 10.07 23.69
CA PRO A 43 5.01 10.01 23.20
C PRO A 43 4.14 11.16 23.69
N TYR A 44 3.29 11.69 22.81
CA TYR A 44 2.33 12.74 23.12
C TYR A 44 0.90 12.22 23.05
N ILE A 45 0.10 12.49 24.07
CA ILE A 45 -1.29 12.06 24.17
C ILE A 45 -2.15 13.27 24.54
N SER A 46 -3.22 13.49 23.79
CA SER A 46 -4.20 14.54 24.10
C SER A 46 -5.63 14.03 24.01
N ARG A 47 -6.55 14.64 24.77
CA ARG A 47 -7.99 14.50 24.52
C ARG A 47 -8.36 15.28 23.27
N VAL A 48 -9.24 14.73 22.45
CA VAL A 48 -9.56 15.30 21.15
C VAL A 48 -11.06 15.27 20.86
N HIS A 49 -11.49 16.22 20.04
CA HIS A 49 -12.74 16.12 19.32
C HIS A 49 -12.51 15.39 17.98
N PRO A 50 -13.49 14.65 17.49
CA PRO A 50 -13.36 13.80 16.30
C PRO A 50 -12.90 14.50 15.04
N ASP A 51 -13.22 15.76 14.88
CA ASP A 51 -12.93 16.54 13.68
C ASP A 51 -11.76 17.52 13.87
N ASP A 52 -11.10 17.46 15.02
CA ASP A 52 -9.93 18.28 15.28
C ASP A 52 -8.76 17.87 14.39
N ILE A 53 -8.05 18.88 13.91
CA ILE A 53 -6.83 18.71 13.14
C ILE A 53 -5.68 19.32 13.94
N TYR A 54 -4.64 18.53 14.12
CA TYR A 54 -3.42 18.92 14.82
C TYR A 54 -2.29 19.03 13.83
N THR A 55 -1.50 20.10 13.94
CA THR A 55 -0.29 20.24 13.14
C THR A 55 0.92 20.18 14.05
N PHE A 56 1.80 19.25 13.77
CA PHE A 56 3.08 19.09 14.43
C PHE A 56 4.20 19.37 13.44
N SER A 57 5.24 20.07 13.86
CA SER A 57 6.41 20.31 13.01
C SER A 57 7.71 20.13 13.77
N THR A 58 8.74 19.75 13.04
CA THR A 58 10.12 19.64 13.52
C THR A 58 11.11 19.90 12.41
N ARG A 59 12.39 19.99 12.74
CA ARG A 59 13.50 20.02 11.78
C ARG A 59 14.33 18.75 11.95
N VAL A 60 14.72 18.17 10.85
CA VAL A 60 15.61 17.01 10.79
C VAL A 60 16.82 17.36 9.92
N ASN A 61 17.99 16.86 10.33
CA ASN A 61 19.20 16.95 9.52
C ASN A 61 19.70 15.52 9.28
N LEU A 62 19.56 15.05 8.04
CA LEU A 62 19.85 13.69 7.61
C LEU A 62 21.12 13.70 6.77
N SER A 63 22.20 13.16 7.33
CA SER A 63 23.49 13.09 6.63
C SER A 63 23.39 12.26 5.36
N ASP A 64 24.13 12.67 4.33
CA ASP A 64 24.29 11.86 3.13
C ASP A 64 25.21 10.65 3.47
N ILE A 65 24.68 9.45 3.34
CA ILE A 65 25.40 8.20 3.58
C ILE A 65 25.39 7.41 2.27
N PRO A 66 26.55 7.03 1.72
CA PRO A 66 26.63 6.33 0.44
C PRO A 66 25.78 5.06 0.41
N ASN A 67 25.10 4.81 -0.72
CA ASN A 67 24.26 3.64 -0.97
C ASN A 67 23.08 3.46 -0.01
N THR A 68 22.65 4.54 0.67
CA THR A 68 21.53 4.46 1.60
C THR A 68 20.32 5.26 1.16
N ARG A 69 19.16 4.90 1.73
CA ARG A 69 17.95 5.72 1.75
C ARG A 69 17.54 5.97 3.18
N TRP A 70 17.02 7.15 3.45
CA TRP A 70 16.41 7.46 4.74
C TRP A 70 14.93 7.10 4.72
N LEU A 71 14.54 6.25 5.65
CA LEU A 71 13.15 5.87 5.91
C LEU A 71 12.69 6.62 7.17
N LEU A 72 11.72 7.51 7.02
CA LEU A 72 11.07 8.20 8.13
C LEU A 72 9.84 7.41 8.54
N LYS A 73 9.85 6.83 9.73
CA LYS A 73 8.70 6.18 10.32
C LYS A 73 7.99 7.13 11.28
N ILE A 74 6.66 7.21 11.17
CA ILE A 74 5.79 8.03 12.02
C ILE A 74 4.62 7.17 12.49
N SER A 75 4.36 7.16 13.79
CA SER A 75 3.24 6.44 14.40
C SER A 75 2.30 7.41 15.09
N ILE A 76 1.11 7.55 14.50
CA ILE A 76 -0.03 8.32 15.03
C ILE A 76 -1.28 7.45 15.08
N SER A 77 -2.22 7.76 15.95
CA SER A 77 -3.45 6.99 16.17
C SER A 77 -4.53 7.16 15.10
N GLY A 78 -4.38 8.12 14.22
CA GLY A 78 -5.34 8.42 13.16
C GLY A 78 -4.69 8.52 11.80
N GLY A 79 -5.24 9.34 10.93
CA GLY A 79 -4.66 9.66 9.63
C GLY A 79 -3.95 11.00 9.64
N GLY A 80 -2.82 11.10 8.95
CA GLY A 80 -2.04 12.33 8.83
C GLY A 80 -1.59 12.61 7.40
N LEU A 81 -1.32 13.88 7.14
CA LEU A 81 -0.67 14.34 5.90
C LEU A 81 0.75 14.81 6.24
N LEU A 82 1.73 14.07 5.78
CA LEU A 82 3.13 14.43 5.87
C LEU A 82 3.46 15.49 4.83
N LYS A 83 4.13 16.55 5.26
CA LYS A 83 4.69 17.58 4.41
C LYS A 83 6.18 17.70 4.69
N ILE A 84 6.98 17.79 3.63
CA ILE A 84 8.41 18.08 3.70
C ILE A 84 8.63 19.44 3.03
N ASP A 85 9.28 20.35 3.75
CA ASP A 85 9.53 21.72 3.30
C ASP A 85 8.25 22.43 2.81
N ASN A 86 7.16 22.21 3.53
CA ASN A 86 5.79 22.67 3.27
C ASN A 86 5.08 22.06 2.05
N ASN A 87 5.73 21.18 1.30
CA ASN A 87 5.12 20.48 0.18
C ASN A 87 4.40 19.21 0.66
N VAL A 88 3.23 18.92 0.10
CA VAL A 88 2.53 17.65 0.31
C VAL A 88 3.44 16.51 -0.13
N TYR A 89 3.65 15.55 0.75
CA TYR A 89 4.62 14.49 0.54
C TYR A 89 3.99 13.10 0.52
N GLN A 90 3.31 12.71 1.61
CA GLN A 90 2.70 11.39 1.77
C GLN A 90 1.57 11.43 2.80
N GLY A 91 0.57 10.56 2.66
CA GLY A 91 -0.36 10.25 3.74
C GLY A 91 0.28 9.32 4.77
N ILE A 92 -0.06 9.51 6.02
CA ILE A 92 0.34 8.65 7.14
C ILE A 92 -0.94 8.03 7.73
N ASP A 93 -0.97 6.73 7.82
CA ASP A 93 -2.01 5.93 8.47
C ASP A 93 -1.41 4.62 8.99
N HIS A 94 -2.23 3.68 9.45
CA HIS A 94 -1.75 2.41 10.01
C HIS A 94 -0.94 1.56 9.02
N ALA A 95 -1.16 1.70 7.71
CA ALA A 95 -0.48 0.95 6.65
C ALA A 95 0.61 1.76 5.91
N HIS A 96 0.65 3.09 6.10
CA HIS A 96 1.55 4.01 5.41
C HIS A 96 2.41 4.80 6.39
N ARG A 97 2.98 4.13 7.40
CA ARG A 97 3.78 4.78 8.45
C ARG A 97 5.21 5.10 8.05
N ILE A 98 5.68 4.57 6.93
CA ILE A 98 7.05 4.71 6.45
C ILE A 98 7.06 5.55 5.17
N ALA A 99 7.86 6.62 5.18
CA ALA A 99 8.10 7.47 4.04
C ALA A 99 9.60 7.47 3.68
N ASN A 100 9.93 7.35 2.40
CA ASN A 100 11.29 7.61 1.93
C ASN A 100 11.52 9.11 1.93
N ILE A 101 12.55 9.61 2.65
CA ILE A 101 12.87 11.03 2.79
C ILE A 101 14.28 11.30 2.26
N PRO A 102 14.52 12.40 1.52
CA PRO A 102 15.86 12.73 1.05
C PRO A 102 16.81 13.08 2.19
N SER A 103 18.11 12.93 1.98
CA SER A 103 19.14 13.48 2.86
C SER A 103 19.12 15.02 2.81
N GLY A 104 19.63 15.65 3.87
CA GLY A 104 19.69 17.10 4.00
C GLY A 104 18.96 17.62 5.22
N GLU A 105 18.88 18.95 5.33
CA GLU A 105 18.09 19.63 6.35
C GLU A 105 16.67 19.86 5.83
N HIS A 106 15.66 19.34 6.55
CA HIS A 106 14.26 19.43 6.16
C HIS A 106 13.39 19.91 7.31
N ARG A 107 12.38 20.71 6.99
CA ARG A 107 11.22 20.89 7.86
C ARG A 107 10.23 19.78 7.59
N VAL A 108 9.98 18.96 8.60
CA VAL A 108 8.97 17.91 8.59
C VAL A 108 7.74 18.42 9.32
N SER A 109 6.56 18.32 8.72
CA SER A 109 5.31 18.62 9.40
C SER A 109 4.24 17.59 9.10
N ILE A 110 3.35 17.38 10.08
CA ILE A 110 2.26 16.40 10.00
C ILE A 110 0.97 17.13 10.35
N GLU A 111 0.02 17.12 9.43
CA GLU A 111 -1.35 17.54 9.68
C GLU A 111 -2.17 16.29 10.00
N ALA A 112 -2.44 16.05 11.28
CA ALA A 112 -3.01 14.84 11.81
C ALA A 112 -4.48 15.00 12.20
N SER A 113 -5.28 13.98 11.93
CA SER A 113 -6.66 13.83 12.38
C SER A 113 -6.74 12.65 13.36
N SER A 114 -7.53 12.79 14.41
CA SER A 114 -7.77 11.70 15.36
C SER A 114 -8.64 10.58 14.77
N ARG A 115 -9.38 10.84 13.69
CA ARG A 115 -10.21 9.81 13.05
C ARG A 115 -9.36 8.68 12.48
N GLY A 116 -9.72 7.48 12.83
CA GLY A 116 -9.16 6.26 12.24
C GLY A 116 -9.57 6.09 10.78
N LEU A 117 -9.01 5.08 10.14
CA LEU A 117 -9.22 4.80 8.71
C LEU A 117 -10.69 4.53 8.41
N PHE A 118 -11.39 3.80 9.28
CA PHE A 118 -12.80 3.43 9.13
C PHE A 118 -13.77 4.38 9.85
N GLY A 119 -13.32 5.61 10.16
CA GLY A 119 -14.15 6.62 10.80
C GLY A 119 -14.28 6.47 12.32
N GLU A 120 -13.45 5.59 12.92
CA GLU A 120 -13.37 5.47 14.38
C GLU A 120 -13.16 6.85 14.99
N ASN A 121 -13.79 7.04 16.12
CA ASN A 121 -13.88 8.30 16.80
C ASN A 121 -13.27 8.20 18.20
N PRO A 122 -11.94 8.10 18.32
CA PRO A 122 -11.30 7.93 19.60
C PRO A 122 -11.42 9.23 20.43
N TRP A 123 -11.48 9.08 21.75
CA TRP A 123 -11.47 10.19 22.71
C TRP A 123 -10.07 10.77 22.92
N SER A 124 -9.03 10.13 22.38
CA SER A 124 -7.65 10.55 22.48
C SER A 124 -6.91 10.44 21.16
N PHE A 125 -6.04 11.40 20.91
CA PHE A 125 -5.05 11.35 19.85
C PHE A 125 -3.71 10.94 20.46
N HIS A 126 -3.00 10.06 19.78
CA HIS A 126 -1.69 9.57 20.17
C HIS A 126 -0.69 9.86 19.05
N PHE A 127 0.44 10.46 19.41
CA PHE A 127 1.62 10.53 18.59
C PHE A 127 2.72 9.77 19.33
N ASP A 128 2.86 8.47 18.99
CA ASP A 128 3.64 7.54 19.80
C ASP A 128 5.13 7.71 19.59
N HIS A 129 5.58 7.72 18.34
CA HIS A 129 7.00 7.88 18.01
C HIS A 129 7.21 8.36 16.56
N ALA A 130 8.39 8.92 16.33
CA ALA A 130 8.95 9.18 15.01
C ALA A 130 10.43 8.85 15.02
N VAL A 131 10.91 8.17 13.97
CA VAL A 131 12.31 7.78 13.81
C VAL A 131 12.73 7.85 12.36
N ALA A 132 13.91 8.37 12.09
CA ALA A 132 14.55 8.29 10.78
C ALA A 132 15.59 7.17 10.79
N VAL A 133 15.53 6.26 9.83
CA VAL A 133 16.43 5.12 9.71
C VAL A 133 17.10 5.14 8.33
N ALA A 134 18.42 5.23 8.29
CA ALA A 134 19.20 5.07 7.07
C ALA A 134 19.44 3.59 6.82
N VAL A 135 19.06 3.09 5.65
CA VAL A 135 19.24 1.69 5.27
C VAL A 135 20.02 1.58 3.96
N ASN A 136 20.93 0.61 3.89
CA ASN A 136 21.43 0.14 2.60
C ASN A 136 20.24 -0.42 1.82
N TRP A 137 19.84 0.30 0.75
CA TRP A 137 18.59 0.00 0.06
C TRP A 137 18.59 -1.39 -0.60
N LYS A 138 19.75 -1.82 -1.12
CA LYS A 138 19.91 -3.15 -1.73
C LYS A 138 19.67 -4.25 -0.69
N GLY A 139 20.28 -4.14 0.49
CA GLY A 139 20.11 -5.11 1.58
C GLY A 139 18.71 -5.12 2.15
N PHE A 140 18.10 -3.94 2.33
CA PHE A 140 16.73 -3.84 2.82
C PHE A 140 15.73 -4.45 1.84
N SER A 141 15.80 -4.10 0.54
CA SER A 141 14.92 -4.66 -0.49
C SER A 141 15.12 -6.17 -0.66
N LEU A 142 16.37 -6.65 -0.60
CA LEU A 142 16.68 -8.07 -0.62
C LEU A 142 16.02 -8.82 0.53
N GLY A 143 16.15 -8.30 1.75
CA GLY A 143 15.56 -8.91 2.93
C GLY A 143 14.04 -8.99 2.86
N ILE A 144 13.37 -7.93 2.36
CA ILE A 144 11.92 -7.95 2.13
C ILE A 144 11.55 -9.00 1.08
N GLY A 145 12.26 -9.06 -0.05
CA GLY A 145 12.04 -10.08 -1.08
C GLY A 145 12.25 -11.51 -0.57
N MET A 146 13.25 -11.74 0.29
CA MET A 146 13.47 -13.03 0.94
C MET A 146 12.37 -13.40 1.93
N LEU A 147 11.80 -12.43 2.68
CA LEU A 147 10.64 -12.68 3.54
C LEU A 147 9.41 -13.07 2.71
N GLU A 148 9.24 -12.47 1.53
CA GLU A 148 8.15 -12.85 0.62
C GLU A 148 8.38 -14.24 0.00
N ALA A 149 9.61 -14.59 -0.33
CA ALA A 149 9.95 -15.96 -0.76
C ALA A 149 9.69 -17.02 0.34
N LEU A 150 9.92 -16.68 1.61
CA LEU A 150 9.51 -17.52 2.75
C LEU A 150 7.99 -17.69 2.83
N ARG A 151 7.24 -16.64 2.55
CA ARG A 151 5.78 -16.69 2.49
C ARG A 151 5.31 -17.58 1.35
N LEU A 152 5.90 -17.42 0.16
CA LEU A 152 5.62 -18.29 -0.99
C LEU A 152 5.90 -19.76 -0.65
N ALA A 153 6.99 -20.06 0.04
CA ALA A 153 7.31 -21.42 0.46
C ALA A 153 6.22 -22.07 1.33
N ARG A 154 5.51 -21.29 2.16
CA ARG A 154 4.44 -21.82 3.04
C ARG A 154 3.20 -22.28 2.27
N VAL A 155 2.92 -21.67 1.13
CA VAL A 155 1.73 -21.96 0.32
C VAL A 155 2.05 -22.83 -0.89
N SER A 156 3.30 -23.17 -1.12
CA SER A 156 3.78 -24.02 -2.20
C SER A 156 3.66 -25.50 -1.85
N ASP A 157 3.69 -26.35 -2.89
CA ASP A 157 3.87 -27.79 -2.70
C ASP A 157 5.25 -28.11 -2.07
N ASP A 158 5.40 -29.34 -1.60
CA ASP A 158 6.60 -29.77 -0.89
C ASP A 158 7.89 -29.63 -1.71
N SER A 159 7.84 -29.79 -3.04
CA SER A 159 8.99 -29.67 -3.93
C SER A 159 9.46 -28.23 -4.03
N LEU A 160 8.56 -27.32 -4.40
CA LEU A 160 8.89 -25.88 -4.50
C LEU A 160 9.25 -25.30 -3.14
N ARG A 161 8.53 -25.69 -2.07
CA ARG A 161 8.83 -25.27 -0.70
C ARG A 161 10.26 -25.63 -0.32
N LYS A 162 10.67 -26.88 -0.55
CA LYS A 162 12.02 -27.34 -0.27
C LYS A 162 13.06 -26.52 -1.03
N ASP A 163 12.85 -26.36 -2.33
CA ASP A 163 13.81 -25.67 -3.18
C ASP A 163 13.92 -24.17 -2.83
N LEU A 164 12.80 -23.51 -2.46
CA LEU A 164 12.83 -22.13 -1.96
C LEU A 164 13.60 -22.00 -0.64
N LEU A 165 13.38 -22.92 0.30
CA LEU A 165 14.13 -22.92 1.56
C LEU A 165 15.63 -23.18 1.35
N ASP A 166 16.00 -24.07 0.43
CA ASP A 166 17.39 -24.31 0.05
C ASP A 166 18.03 -23.08 -0.62
N ALA A 167 17.30 -22.39 -1.50
CA ALA A 167 17.76 -21.16 -2.14
C ALA A 167 18.02 -20.05 -1.12
N LEU A 168 17.07 -19.83 -0.21
CA LEU A 168 17.20 -18.85 0.87
C LEU A 168 18.33 -19.20 1.83
N TRP A 169 18.49 -20.47 2.15
CA TRP A 169 19.58 -20.95 2.99
C TRP A 169 20.94 -20.65 2.36
N LYS A 170 21.14 -20.99 1.08
CA LYS A 170 22.38 -20.69 0.36
C LYS A 170 22.67 -19.19 0.31
N ALA A 171 21.65 -18.39 0.00
CA ALA A 171 21.79 -16.94 -0.07
C ALA A 171 22.14 -16.28 1.28
N THR A 172 21.82 -16.94 2.39
CA THR A 172 22.09 -16.41 3.75
C THR A 172 23.26 -17.10 4.44
N LEU A 173 24.02 -17.97 3.77
CA LEU A 173 25.17 -18.67 4.38
C LEU A 173 26.27 -17.72 4.86
N GLY A 174 26.47 -16.59 4.20
CA GLY A 174 27.43 -15.56 4.58
C GLY A 174 26.95 -14.59 5.66
N VAL A 175 25.75 -14.75 6.19
CA VAL A 175 25.20 -13.90 7.26
C VAL A 175 25.69 -14.43 8.61
N ASP A 176 27.00 -14.30 8.86
CA ASP A 176 27.64 -14.72 10.11
C ASP A 176 27.83 -13.54 11.09
N LEU A 177 27.68 -12.31 10.62
CA LEU A 177 27.66 -11.12 11.46
C LEU A 177 26.32 -10.97 12.15
N VAL A 178 26.36 -10.66 13.43
CA VAL A 178 25.15 -10.37 14.23
C VAL A 178 24.92 -8.86 14.21
N PRO A 179 23.71 -8.40 13.87
CA PRO A 179 23.38 -6.99 13.95
C PRO A 179 23.59 -6.43 15.35
N SER A 180 24.01 -5.16 15.44
CA SER A 180 24.07 -4.47 16.73
C SER A 180 22.67 -4.30 17.32
N ILE A 181 22.60 -4.01 18.63
CA ILE A 181 21.31 -3.74 19.31
C ILE A 181 20.55 -2.60 18.60
N ILE A 182 21.27 -1.56 18.13
CA ILE A 182 20.67 -0.43 17.41
C ILE A 182 20.07 -0.91 16.09
N GLN A 183 20.80 -1.71 15.31
CA GLN A 183 20.33 -2.28 14.04
C GLN A 183 19.10 -3.18 14.24
N ALA A 184 19.15 -4.07 15.22
CA ALA A 184 18.04 -4.96 15.54
C ALA A 184 16.79 -4.19 15.97
N SER A 185 16.94 -3.18 16.83
CA SER A 185 15.83 -2.31 17.27
C SER A 185 15.24 -1.50 16.10
N ALA A 186 16.07 -0.98 15.19
CA ALA A 186 15.60 -0.26 14.03
C ALA A 186 14.79 -1.17 13.08
N VAL A 187 15.24 -2.42 12.89
CA VAL A 187 14.50 -3.42 12.09
C VAL A 187 13.17 -3.77 12.75
N GLU A 188 13.13 -3.98 14.06
CA GLU A 188 11.86 -4.22 14.77
C GLU A 188 10.88 -3.06 14.60
N VAL A 189 11.37 -1.84 14.69
CA VAL A 189 10.56 -0.62 14.46
C VAL A 189 10.03 -0.60 13.03
N LEU A 190 10.83 -0.88 12.02
CA LEU A 190 10.41 -0.91 10.62
C LEU A 190 9.48 -2.12 10.33
N LEU A 191 9.87 -3.32 10.72
CA LEU A 191 9.12 -4.56 10.46
C LEU A 191 7.85 -4.67 11.31
N GLY A 192 7.78 -4.04 12.47
CA GLY A 192 6.60 -4.03 13.31
C GLY A 192 5.36 -3.54 12.56
N ASP A 193 5.52 -2.57 11.67
CA ASP A 193 4.44 -2.09 10.80
C ASP A 193 4.26 -2.97 9.56
N LEU A 194 5.34 -3.48 9.01
CA LEU A 194 5.31 -4.37 7.85
C LEU A 194 4.70 -5.74 8.20
N LYS A 195 4.84 -6.19 9.45
CA LYS A 195 4.36 -7.50 9.90
C LYS A 195 2.86 -7.68 9.71
N GLY A 196 2.03 -6.66 9.97
CA GLY A 196 0.59 -6.71 9.76
C GLY A 196 0.22 -6.85 8.30
N VAL A 197 0.86 -6.09 7.44
CA VAL A 197 0.68 -6.16 5.99
C VAL A 197 1.20 -7.49 5.46
N MET A 198 2.35 -7.96 5.95
CA MET A 198 2.96 -9.21 5.52
C MET A 198 2.25 -10.47 6.05
N GLU A 199 1.54 -10.41 7.17
CA GLU A 199 0.82 -11.55 7.74
C GLU A 199 -0.64 -11.62 7.28
N GLY A 200 -1.13 -10.63 6.53
CA GLY A 200 -2.49 -10.58 5.98
C GLY A 200 -3.59 -10.61 7.05
N ARG A 201 -3.24 -10.25 8.27
CA ARG A 201 -4.18 -10.31 9.40
C ARG A 201 -4.80 -8.95 9.69
N TRP A 202 -6.02 -8.79 9.30
CA TRP A 202 -6.94 -7.78 9.81
C TRP A 202 -7.38 -8.11 11.24
N ASP A 203 -6.44 -8.25 12.17
CA ASP A 203 -6.80 -8.49 13.57
C ASP A 203 -6.75 -7.16 14.35
N ARG A 204 -7.91 -6.73 14.88
CA ARG A 204 -7.99 -5.56 15.77
C ARG A 204 -7.02 -5.64 16.96
N ARG A 205 -6.64 -6.84 17.38
CA ARG A 205 -5.62 -7.09 18.41
C ARG A 205 -4.22 -6.71 17.93
N TYR A 206 -3.97 -6.76 16.62
CA TYR A 206 -2.71 -6.37 16.03
C TYR A 206 -2.50 -4.85 16.10
N ILE A 207 -3.55 -4.06 15.83
CA ILE A 207 -3.51 -2.60 16.00
C ILE A 207 -3.12 -2.25 17.45
N ALA A 208 -3.67 -2.95 18.44
CA ALA A 208 -3.31 -2.76 19.85
C ALA A 208 -1.88 -3.21 20.19
N SER A 209 -1.33 -4.26 19.54
CA SER A 209 0.02 -4.76 19.80
C SER A 209 1.12 -3.89 19.15
N VAL A 210 0.80 -3.22 18.04
CA VAL A 210 1.71 -2.25 17.39
C VAL A 210 1.87 -0.98 18.24
N TYR A 211 0.87 -0.62 19.04
CA TYR A 211 0.94 0.48 20.00
C TYR A 211 1.81 0.20 21.23
N GLY A 212 2.29 -1.01 21.43
CA GLY A 212 2.98 -1.44 22.63
C GLY A 212 4.46 -1.80 22.48
N ILE A 213 5.11 -1.56 21.33
CA ILE A 213 6.56 -1.69 21.24
C ILE A 213 7.17 -0.42 21.85
N PRO A 214 7.72 -0.48 23.09
CA PRO A 214 8.46 0.65 23.59
C PRO A 214 9.67 0.82 22.65
N VAL A 215 9.69 1.94 21.93
CA VAL A 215 10.94 2.42 21.35
C VAL A 215 11.88 2.56 22.54
N MET A 216 12.80 1.61 22.70
CA MET A 216 13.70 1.59 23.85
C MET A 216 14.48 2.90 23.80
N SER A 217 14.10 3.82 24.66
CA SER A 217 14.79 5.09 24.84
C SER A 217 16.26 4.79 25.19
N GLY A 218 17.18 5.12 24.28
CA GLY A 218 18.61 5.05 24.54
C GLY A 218 19.43 4.15 23.62
N THR A 219 18.84 3.40 22.68
CA THR A 219 19.58 2.50 21.77
C THR A 219 19.72 3.07 20.34
N TYR A 220 19.48 4.37 20.15
CA TYR A 220 19.61 5.02 18.86
C TYR A 220 20.90 5.85 18.82
N GLY A 221 21.65 5.76 17.74
CA GLY A 221 22.87 6.51 17.55
C GLY A 221 23.53 6.22 16.20
N ASP A 222 24.72 6.74 16.06
CA ASP A 222 25.57 6.41 14.95
C ASP A 222 26.06 4.97 15.12
N ILE A 223 25.98 4.19 14.04
CA ILE A 223 26.53 2.85 14.01
C ILE A 223 27.95 3.01 13.47
N ASP A 224 28.86 3.46 14.33
CA ASP A 224 30.30 3.48 14.08
C ASP A 224 30.86 2.05 14.27
N ASP A 225 30.52 1.16 13.32
CA ASP A 225 31.04 -0.20 13.33
C ASP A 225 32.05 -0.38 12.19
N PRO A 226 33.33 -0.67 12.48
CA PRO A 226 34.32 -0.98 11.45
C PRO A 226 33.96 -2.20 10.59
N MET A 227 33.00 -3.02 11.04
CA MET A 227 32.47 -4.16 10.30
C MET A 227 31.42 -3.82 9.22
N LEU A 228 31.02 -2.56 9.06
CA LEU A 228 30.04 -2.15 8.01
C LEU A 228 30.53 -2.47 6.59
N GLY A 229 31.84 -2.40 6.33
CA GLY A 229 32.40 -2.80 5.02
C GLY A 229 32.24 -4.30 4.73
N ASP A 230 32.21 -5.15 5.75
CA ASP A 230 31.92 -6.57 5.59
C ASP A 230 30.42 -6.82 5.46
N ALA A 231 29.57 -6.03 6.10
CA ALA A 231 28.13 -6.07 5.91
C ALA A 231 27.72 -5.79 4.45
N ASP A 232 28.37 -4.82 3.78
CA ASP A 232 28.09 -4.55 2.35
C ASP A 232 28.52 -5.74 1.48
N LYS A 233 29.67 -6.37 1.75
CA LYS A 233 30.09 -7.57 1.01
C LYS A 233 29.12 -8.74 1.22
N ILE A 234 28.62 -8.93 2.45
CA ILE A 234 27.61 -9.95 2.76
C ILE A 234 26.33 -9.69 1.98
N ILE A 235 25.83 -8.44 1.98
CA ILE A 235 24.63 -8.03 1.23
C ILE A 235 24.82 -8.31 -0.27
N ASP A 236 25.97 -7.93 -0.84
CA ASP A 236 26.26 -8.13 -2.26
C ASP A 236 26.32 -9.61 -2.62
N HIS A 237 26.97 -10.42 -1.80
CA HIS A 237 27.03 -11.87 -1.97
C HIS A 237 25.64 -12.51 -1.86
N SER A 238 24.89 -12.20 -0.81
CA SER A 238 23.54 -12.71 -0.59
C SER A 238 22.61 -12.36 -1.76
N TYR A 239 22.71 -11.13 -2.28
CA TYR A 239 21.95 -10.70 -3.44
C TYR A 239 22.29 -11.54 -4.69
N ALA A 240 23.58 -11.69 -4.99
CA ALA A 240 24.01 -12.43 -6.18
C ALA A 240 23.57 -13.90 -6.12
N VAL A 241 23.72 -14.55 -4.97
CA VAL A 241 23.30 -15.94 -4.76
C VAL A 241 21.77 -16.08 -4.86
N PHE A 242 21.01 -15.14 -4.27
CA PHE A 242 19.56 -15.19 -4.30
C PHE A 242 19.03 -15.05 -5.71
N GLU A 243 19.52 -14.08 -6.50
CA GLU A 243 19.15 -13.90 -7.91
C GLU A 243 19.46 -15.15 -8.75
N GLU A 244 20.64 -15.75 -8.56
CA GLU A 244 21.02 -16.98 -9.28
C GLU A 244 20.09 -18.15 -8.96
N GLU A 245 19.77 -18.34 -7.67
CA GLU A 245 18.87 -19.42 -7.25
C GLU A 245 17.44 -19.18 -7.74
N LEU A 246 16.94 -17.93 -7.70
CA LEU A 246 15.62 -17.60 -8.27
C LEU A 246 15.56 -17.86 -9.79
N ASP A 247 16.63 -17.55 -10.53
CA ASP A 247 16.68 -17.84 -11.96
C ASP A 247 16.60 -19.36 -12.22
N LYS A 248 17.30 -20.19 -11.43
CA LYS A 248 17.20 -21.66 -11.48
C LYS A 248 15.77 -22.14 -11.19
N LEU A 249 15.14 -21.58 -10.14
CA LEU A 249 13.77 -21.95 -9.75
C LEU A 249 12.76 -21.56 -10.85
N SER A 250 12.90 -20.38 -11.43
CA SER A 250 12.01 -19.91 -12.51
C SER A 250 12.04 -20.82 -13.75
N LYS A 251 13.18 -21.44 -14.03
CA LYS A 251 13.34 -22.43 -15.11
C LYS A 251 12.78 -23.79 -14.76
N LYS A 252 12.89 -24.20 -13.49
CA LYS A 252 12.37 -25.47 -12.98
C LYS A 252 10.86 -25.48 -12.82
N TYR A 253 10.28 -24.34 -12.41
CA TYR A 253 8.85 -24.18 -12.15
C TYR A 253 8.26 -23.20 -13.17
N PRO A 254 7.73 -23.68 -14.30
CA PRO A 254 7.21 -22.83 -15.35
C PRO A 254 5.94 -22.10 -14.91
N LYS A 255 5.67 -20.96 -15.54
CA LYS A 255 4.46 -20.18 -15.31
C LYS A 255 3.23 -21.00 -15.70
N THR A 256 2.22 -21.04 -14.83
CA THR A 256 0.95 -21.78 -15.04
C THR A 256 -0.21 -20.86 -15.42
N GLY A 257 -0.02 -19.54 -15.39
CA GLY A 257 -1.04 -18.57 -15.74
C GLY A 257 -0.57 -17.13 -15.62
N SER A 258 -1.52 -16.20 -15.68
CA SER A 258 -1.25 -14.78 -15.56
C SER A 258 -2.30 -14.07 -14.72
N ILE A 259 -1.86 -13.08 -13.96
CA ILE A 259 -2.69 -12.20 -13.13
C ILE A 259 -2.32 -10.76 -13.45
N ILE A 260 -3.31 -9.92 -13.70
CA ILE A 260 -3.15 -8.48 -13.82
C ILE A 260 -3.21 -7.88 -12.41
N MET A 261 -2.09 -7.34 -11.95
CA MET A 261 -1.99 -6.66 -10.66
C MET A 261 -2.30 -5.18 -10.85
N LEU A 262 -3.33 -4.67 -10.16
CA LEU A 262 -3.74 -3.28 -10.22
C LEU A 262 -3.70 -2.66 -8.82
N GLY A 263 -2.86 -1.65 -8.61
CA GLY A 263 -2.99 -0.80 -7.44
C GLY A 263 -4.36 -0.10 -7.45
N HIS A 264 -5.01 -0.05 -6.31
CA HIS A 264 -6.32 0.60 -6.15
C HIS A 264 -6.43 1.24 -4.76
N CYS A 265 -7.32 2.21 -4.66
CA CYS A 265 -7.68 2.84 -3.41
C CYS A 265 -9.19 3.09 -3.41
N HIS A 266 -9.97 2.16 -2.88
CA HIS A 266 -11.39 2.41 -2.69
C HIS A 266 -11.56 3.43 -1.56
N ILE A 267 -12.38 4.47 -1.81
CA ILE A 267 -12.69 5.50 -0.82
C ILE A 267 -14.20 5.72 -0.86
N ASP A 268 -14.87 5.50 0.26
CA ASP A 268 -16.25 5.92 0.40
C ASP A 268 -16.36 7.45 0.38
N ALA A 269 -17.25 7.98 -0.45
CA ALA A 269 -17.46 9.44 -0.55
C ALA A 269 -17.90 10.07 0.77
N ALA A 270 -18.69 9.33 1.53
CA ALA A 270 -18.95 9.50 2.94
C ALA A 270 -19.44 8.15 3.51
N TRP A 271 -19.04 7.83 4.73
CA TRP A 271 -19.50 6.63 5.44
C TRP A 271 -19.70 6.94 6.92
N LEU A 272 -18.83 6.45 7.81
CA LEU A 272 -18.80 6.85 9.22
C LEU A 272 -17.99 8.15 9.43
N TRP A 273 -17.85 8.95 8.39
CA TRP A 273 -17.17 10.25 8.36
C TRP A 273 -17.83 11.22 7.38
N PRO A 274 -17.64 12.54 7.59
CA PRO A 274 -18.19 13.56 6.71
C PRO A 274 -17.34 13.78 5.44
N TYR A 275 -17.89 14.48 4.44
CA TYR A 275 -17.17 14.86 3.21
C TYR A 275 -15.86 15.63 3.44
N SER A 276 -15.75 16.37 4.55
CA SER A 276 -14.51 17.05 4.92
C SER A 276 -13.37 16.05 5.16
N GLU A 277 -13.68 14.92 5.79
CA GLU A 277 -12.70 13.85 6.00
C GLU A 277 -12.42 13.08 4.70
N THR A 278 -13.42 12.85 3.85
CA THR A 278 -13.20 12.26 2.52
C THR A 278 -12.19 13.07 1.70
N LYS A 279 -12.31 14.38 1.71
CA LYS A 279 -11.34 15.25 1.03
C LYS A 279 -9.92 15.07 1.57
N ARG A 280 -9.76 14.99 2.89
CA ARG A 280 -8.46 14.69 3.51
C ARG A 280 -7.93 13.31 3.13
N LYS A 281 -8.79 12.29 3.11
CA LYS A 281 -8.45 10.92 2.68
C LYS A 281 -7.98 10.88 1.22
N ILE A 282 -8.66 11.59 0.32
CA ILE A 282 -8.24 11.72 -1.07
C ILE A 282 -6.85 12.33 -1.18
N LEU A 283 -6.60 13.44 -0.49
CA LEU A 283 -5.31 14.10 -0.55
C LEU A 283 -4.19 13.19 -0.02
N ARG A 284 -4.42 12.50 1.11
CA ARG A 284 -3.47 11.54 1.69
C ARG A 284 -3.20 10.36 0.76
N SER A 285 -4.26 9.72 0.26
CA SER A 285 -4.15 8.53 -0.57
C SER A 285 -3.50 8.81 -1.92
N PHE A 286 -3.89 9.92 -2.55
CA PHE A 286 -3.31 10.29 -3.84
C PHE A 286 -1.84 10.72 -3.70
N ALA A 287 -1.47 11.33 -2.57
CA ALA A 287 -0.07 11.62 -2.25
C ALA A 287 0.75 10.33 -2.04
N ASN A 288 0.18 9.29 -1.39
CA ASN A 288 0.84 7.99 -1.24
C ASN A 288 1.21 7.39 -2.59
N VAL A 289 0.24 7.30 -3.49
CA VAL A 289 0.45 6.73 -4.83
C VAL A 289 1.43 7.56 -5.65
N ALA A 290 1.31 8.89 -5.60
CA ALA A 290 2.24 9.79 -6.26
C ALA A 290 3.67 9.62 -5.73
N ARG A 291 3.84 9.45 -4.41
CA ARG A 291 5.16 9.22 -3.81
C ARG A 291 5.80 7.92 -4.30
N LEU A 292 5.03 6.84 -4.35
CA LEU A 292 5.53 5.55 -4.87
C LEU A 292 5.97 5.67 -6.35
N ALA A 293 5.21 6.40 -7.16
CA ALA A 293 5.58 6.64 -8.55
C ALA A 293 6.86 7.50 -8.68
N ASP A 294 7.02 8.53 -7.82
CA ASP A 294 8.24 9.36 -7.75
C ASP A 294 9.47 8.57 -7.30
N ASP A 295 9.27 7.62 -6.40
CA ASP A 295 10.34 6.74 -5.92
C ASP A 295 10.77 5.69 -6.96
N GLY A 296 10.10 5.68 -8.13
CA GLY A 296 10.47 4.86 -9.28
C GLY A 296 9.88 3.45 -9.26
N TYR A 297 8.92 3.16 -8.40
CA TYR A 297 8.21 1.88 -8.42
C TYR A 297 7.41 1.69 -9.70
N ARG A 298 7.42 0.47 -10.22
CA ARG A 298 6.69 0.10 -11.44
C ARG A 298 5.38 -0.58 -11.08
N PHE A 299 4.28 0.12 -11.27
CA PHE A 299 2.93 -0.39 -11.04
C PHE A 299 1.94 0.34 -11.92
N THR A 300 0.74 -0.19 -12.02
CA THR A 300 -0.41 0.48 -12.61
C THR A 300 -1.44 0.70 -11.51
N PHE A 301 -1.93 1.93 -11.40
CA PHE A 301 -2.91 2.33 -10.40
C PHE A 301 -4.23 2.71 -11.05
N ALA A 302 -5.34 2.11 -10.61
CA ALA A 302 -6.68 2.39 -11.08
C ALA A 302 -7.46 3.16 -10.02
N GLN A 303 -8.06 4.31 -10.40
CA GLN A 303 -8.85 5.14 -9.49
C GLN A 303 -10.12 5.65 -10.13
N SER A 304 -11.23 5.42 -9.45
CA SER A 304 -12.58 5.85 -9.83
C SER A 304 -12.92 7.23 -9.29
N SER A 305 -14.12 7.68 -9.69
CA SER A 305 -14.82 8.88 -9.21
C SER A 305 -14.20 10.22 -9.61
N ALA A 306 -14.74 10.83 -10.66
CA ALA A 306 -14.34 12.15 -11.15
C ALA A 306 -14.38 13.25 -10.07
N GLN A 307 -15.31 13.13 -9.11
CA GLN A 307 -15.44 14.04 -7.97
C GLN A 307 -14.16 14.13 -7.13
N TYR A 308 -13.42 13.02 -7.00
CA TYR A 308 -12.19 13.00 -6.18
C TYR A 308 -11.08 13.83 -6.81
N TYR A 309 -10.94 13.75 -8.12
CA TYR A 309 -10.01 14.58 -8.87
C TYR A 309 -10.43 16.05 -8.83
N ALA A 310 -11.73 16.34 -8.96
CA ALA A 310 -12.25 17.71 -8.88
C ALA A 310 -12.06 18.33 -7.47
N TRP A 311 -12.13 17.54 -6.42
CA TRP A 311 -11.78 18.00 -5.07
C TRP A 311 -10.28 18.20 -4.92
N LEU A 312 -9.46 17.27 -5.43
CA LEU A 312 -7.99 17.39 -5.37
C LEU A 312 -7.51 18.67 -6.07
N GLU A 313 -8.02 19.01 -7.25
CA GLU A 313 -7.65 20.23 -7.98
C GLU A 313 -7.85 21.49 -7.15
N LYS A 314 -8.90 21.51 -6.33
CA LYS A 314 -9.20 22.65 -5.44
C LYS A 314 -8.31 22.66 -4.19
N MET A 315 -7.87 21.50 -3.72
CA MET A 315 -7.08 21.38 -2.49
C MET A 315 -5.58 21.49 -2.75
N ASN A 316 -5.11 20.87 -3.84
CA ASN A 316 -3.68 20.84 -4.18
C ASN A 316 -3.51 20.69 -5.70
N ARG A 317 -3.31 21.82 -6.35
CA ARG A 317 -3.17 21.90 -7.81
C ARG A 317 -1.91 21.19 -8.30
N ASP A 318 -0.80 21.29 -7.57
CA ASP A 318 0.47 20.70 -7.99
C ASP A 318 0.38 19.18 -8.03
N LEU A 319 -0.24 18.56 -7.01
CA LEU A 319 -0.48 17.12 -7.01
C LEU A 319 -1.46 16.71 -8.12
N ALA A 320 -2.48 17.52 -8.40
CA ALA A 320 -3.42 17.24 -9.49
C ALA A 320 -2.75 17.28 -10.89
N GLU A 321 -1.87 18.24 -11.15
CA GLU A 321 -1.09 18.29 -12.40
C GLU A 321 -0.11 17.10 -12.49
N LYS A 322 0.50 16.71 -11.38
CA LYS A 322 1.36 15.53 -11.32
C LYS A 322 0.60 14.24 -11.64
N ILE A 323 -0.61 14.07 -11.12
CA ILE A 323 -1.47 12.93 -11.47
C ILE A 323 -1.81 12.94 -12.95
N LYS A 324 -2.06 14.11 -13.54
CA LYS A 324 -2.28 14.24 -14.99
C LYS A 324 -1.09 13.72 -15.79
N GLU A 325 0.14 14.02 -15.35
CA GLU A 325 1.34 13.45 -15.96
C GLU A 325 1.35 11.91 -15.84
N TYR A 326 1.04 11.35 -14.66
CA TYR A 326 0.98 9.89 -14.49
C TYR A 326 -0.11 9.24 -15.34
N VAL A 327 -1.23 9.91 -15.55
CA VAL A 327 -2.27 9.46 -16.48
C VAL A 327 -1.73 9.40 -17.91
N SER A 328 -0.97 10.41 -18.35
CA SER A 328 -0.36 10.43 -19.70
C SER A 328 0.65 9.30 -19.91
N ARG A 329 1.33 8.89 -18.84
CA ARG A 329 2.32 7.80 -18.81
C ARG A 329 1.70 6.43 -18.55
N SER A 330 0.39 6.32 -18.40
CA SER A 330 -0.34 5.09 -18.09
C SER A 330 0.09 4.41 -16.76
N ILE A 331 0.68 5.16 -15.84
CA ILE A 331 0.93 4.73 -14.45
C ILE A 331 -0.39 4.82 -13.67
N TRP A 332 -1.18 5.85 -13.92
CA TRP A 332 -2.48 6.11 -13.30
C TRP A 332 -3.59 6.01 -14.34
N ILE A 333 -4.58 5.17 -14.09
CA ILE A 333 -5.70 4.93 -15.00
C ILE A 333 -6.99 5.40 -14.34
N PRO A 334 -7.61 6.50 -14.82
CA PRO A 334 -8.96 6.85 -14.43
C PRO A 334 -9.94 5.76 -14.90
N VAL A 335 -10.71 5.23 -13.97
CA VAL A 335 -11.71 4.16 -14.21
C VAL A 335 -13.09 4.60 -13.71
N GLY A 336 -14.10 3.76 -13.90
CA GLY A 336 -15.48 3.98 -13.44
C GLY A 336 -16.33 4.76 -14.42
N GLY A 337 -15.85 5.90 -14.89
CA GLY A 337 -16.60 6.78 -15.79
C GLY A 337 -17.67 7.63 -15.13
N MET A 338 -18.02 7.36 -13.86
CA MET A 338 -19.03 8.10 -13.10
C MET A 338 -18.45 9.34 -12.43
N TRP A 339 -19.33 10.31 -12.12
CA TRP A 339 -18.97 11.44 -11.27
C TRP A 339 -18.56 10.96 -9.88
N ILE A 340 -19.36 10.04 -9.30
CA ILE A 340 -19.06 9.32 -8.07
C ILE A 340 -19.64 7.92 -8.17
N GLU A 341 -19.00 6.92 -7.56
CA GLU A 341 -19.59 5.58 -7.43
C GLU A 341 -20.94 5.67 -6.74
N SER A 342 -21.97 5.11 -7.36
CA SER A 342 -23.35 5.24 -6.89
C SER A 342 -24.01 3.88 -6.74
N ASP A 343 -24.98 3.79 -5.85
CA ASP A 343 -25.95 2.71 -5.89
C ASP A 343 -26.60 2.65 -7.28
N THR A 344 -26.91 1.48 -7.78
CA THR A 344 -27.48 1.27 -9.11
C THR A 344 -28.90 0.72 -9.11
N ASN A 345 -29.44 0.39 -7.93
CA ASN A 345 -30.78 -0.18 -7.79
C ASN A 345 -31.83 0.85 -7.31
N ILE A 346 -31.46 1.73 -6.38
CA ILE A 346 -32.40 2.69 -5.78
C ILE A 346 -32.42 4.05 -6.50
N VAL A 347 -31.45 4.33 -7.36
CA VAL A 347 -31.41 5.56 -8.15
C VAL A 347 -32.12 5.39 -9.49
N THR A 348 -32.60 6.49 -10.07
CA THR A 348 -33.25 6.44 -11.38
C THR A 348 -32.24 6.24 -12.51
N GLY A 349 -32.67 5.69 -13.64
CA GLY A 349 -31.85 5.58 -14.85
C GLY A 349 -31.30 6.92 -15.36
N GLU A 350 -32.06 8.01 -15.21
CA GLU A 350 -31.63 9.38 -15.53
C GLU A 350 -30.47 9.82 -14.62
N SER A 351 -30.54 9.50 -13.31
CA SER A 351 -29.44 9.79 -12.37
C SER A 351 -28.18 9.03 -12.74
N LEU A 352 -28.30 7.74 -13.10
CA LEU A 352 -27.15 6.95 -13.58
C LEU A 352 -26.56 7.50 -14.87
N ALA A 353 -27.40 7.86 -15.86
CA ALA A 353 -26.93 8.46 -17.08
C ALA A 353 -26.16 9.77 -16.83
N ARG A 354 -26.63 10.61 -15.89
CA ARG A 354 -25.95 11.85 -15.50
C ARG A 354 -24.65 11.61 -14.76
N GLN A 355 -24.56 10.58 -13.95
CA GLN A 355 -23.30 10.17 -13.29
C GLN A 355 -22.22 9.93 -14.35
N PHE A 356 -22.54 9.14 -15.39
CA PHE A 356 -21.61 8.88 -16.48
C PHE A 356 -21.36 10.11 -17.34
N LEU A 357 -22.39 10.87 -17.70
CA LEU A 357 -22.23 12.07 -18.50
C LEU A 357 -21.25 13.06 -17.86
N LEU A 358 -21.47 13.39 -16.58
CA LEU A 358 -20.62 14.34 -15.86
C LEU A 358 -19.21 13.78 -15.62
N GLY A 359 -19.11 12.51 -15.27
CA GLY A 359 -17.81 11.87 -15.03
C GLY A 359 -16.98 11.77 -16.31
N GLN A 360 -17.57 11.35 -17.44
CA GLN A 360 -16.87 11.20 -18.71
C GLN A 360 -16.46 12.57 -19.29
N LEU A 361 -17.33 13.59 -19.24
CA LEU A 361 -16.98 14.96 -19.63
C LEU A 361 -15.82 15.52 -18.79
N TYR A 362 -15.81 15.23 -17.50
CA TYR A 362 -14.70 15.63 -16.64
C TYR A 362 -13.40 14.94 -17.04
N PHE A 363 -13.41 13.61 -17.21
CA PHE A 363 -12.20 12.86 -17.58
C PHE A 363 -11.69 13.29 -18.97
N GLU A 364 -12.57 13.49 -19.94
CA GLU A 364 -12.19 13.98 -21.26
C GLU A 364 -11.56 15.37 -21.18
N SER A 365 -12.19 16.30 -20.43
CA SER A 365 -11.68 17.67 -20.29
C SER A 365 -10.34 17.75 -19.58
N ARG A 366 -10.06 16.84 -18.64
CA ARG A 366 -8.85 16.87 -17.82
C ARG A 366 -7.71 16.00 -18.34
N PHE A 367 -8.05 14.85 -18.90
CA PHE A 367 -7.07 13.83 -19.31
C PHE A 367 -7.08 13.57 -20.82
N GLY A 368 -7.94 14.26 -21.60
CA GLY A 368 -8.05 14.10 -23.04
C GLY A 368 -8.64 12.76 -23.49
N ARG A 369 -9.23 12.01 -22.55
CA ARG A 369 -9.83 10.69 -22.81
C ARG A 369 -10.93 10.38 -21.81
N ILE A 370 -11.93 9.60 -22.25
CA ILE A 370 -12.96 9.03 -21.38
C ILE A 370 -12.44 7.76 -20.68
N ALA A 371 -13.05 7.40 -19.56
CA ALA A 371 -12.86 6.09 -18.94
C ALA A 371 -13.58 5.02 -19.74
N ARG A 372 -12.89 3.89 -20.04
CA ARG A 372 -13.46 2.77 -20.80
C ARG A 372 -13.81 1.58 -19.93
N ILE A 373 -13.37 1.60 -18.66
CA ILE A 373 -13.59 0.54 -17.67
C ILE A 373 -14.62 1.05 -16.69
N GLY A 374 -15.78 0.40 -16.61
CA GLY A 374 -16.76 0.59 -15.55
C GLY A 374 -16.22 -0.06 -14.27
N TRP A 375 -16.23 0.66 -13.16
CA TRP A 375 -15.59 0.23 -11.92
C TRP A 375 -16.51 0.53 -10.74
N LEU A 376 -17.16 -0.51 -10.21
CA LEU A 376 -18.04 -0.45 -9.05
C LEU A 376 -17.75 -1.63 -8.13
N PRO A 377 -16.63 -1.63 -7.39
CA PRO A 377 -16.20 -2.78 -6.60
C PRO A 377 -17.08 -3.01 -5.37
N ASP A 378 -17.63 -1.95 -4.78
CA ASP A 378 -18.35 -2.00 -3.51
C ASP A 378 -19.86 -1.75 -3.61
N THR A 379 -20.42 -1.67 -4.82
CA THR A 379 -21.86 -1.46 -5.02
C THR A 379 -22.66 -2.73 -4.75
N PHE A 380 -23.69 -2.63 -3.93
CA PHE A 380 -24.47 -3.76 -3.37
C PHE A 380 -25.61 -4.20 -4.28
N GLY A 381 -25.29 -4.63 -5.48
CA GLY A 381 -26.22 -5.10 -6.49
C GLY A 381 -26.34 -4.16 -7.68
N PHE A 382 -26.82 -4.68 -8.81
CA PHE A 382 -26.79 -4.01 -10.09
C PHE A 382 -28.13 -4.13 -10.81
N SER A 383 -28.61 -2.97 -11.31
CA SER A 383 -29.83 -2.91 -12.13
C SER A 383 -29.63 -3.61 -13.48
N ALA A 384 -30.63 -4.32 -13.94
CA ALA A 384 -30.59 -5.02 -15.23
C ALA A 384 -30.50 -4.06 -16.46
N GLN A 385 -30.71 -2.75 -16.27
CA GLN A 385 -30.50 -1.71 -17.29
C GLN A 385 -29.04 -1.24 -17.35
N LEU A 386 -28.21 -1.59 -16.38
CA LEU A 386 -26.85 -1.06 -16.29
C LEU A 386 -25.99 -1.37 -17.54
N PRO A 387 -26.05 -2.56 -18.17
CA PRO A 387 -25.30 -2.83 -19.40
C PRO A 387 -25.54 -1.82 -20.52
N GLN A 388 -26.80 -1.43 -20.75
CA GLN A 388 -27.17 -0.41 -21.72
C GLN A 388 -26.54 0.94 -21.39
N ILE A 389 -26.64 1.37 -20.13
CA ILE A 389 -26.12 2.67 -19.66
C ILE A 389 -24.60 2.69 -19.79
N LEU A 390 -23.92 1.64 -19.37
CA LEU A 390 -22.47 1.48 -19.48
C LEU A 390 -22.01 1.62 -20.94
N ARG A 391 -22.59 0.82 -21.84
CA ARG A 391 -22.22 0.83 -23.27
C ARG A 391 -22.45 2.17 -23.93
N LYS A 392 -23.60 2.79 -23.68
CA LYS A 392 -23.92 4.12 -24.24
C LYS A 392 -23.05 5.24 -23.65
N SER A 393 -22.43 5.01 -22.50
CA SER A 393 -21.48 5.93 -21.86
C SER A 393 -20.02 5.70 -22.28
N GLY A 394 -19.76 4.80 -23.24
CA GLY A 394 -18.42 4.51 -23.75
C GLY A 394 -17.62 3.49 -22.92
N ILE A 395 -18.29 2.79 -21.99
CA ILE A 395 -17.67 1.72 -21.20
C ILE A 395 -17.61 0.45 -22.05
N GLU A 396 -16.44 -0.18 -22.08
CA GLU A 396 -16.14 -1.37 -22.85
C GLU A 396 -16.17 -2.66 -22.02
N VAL A 397 -15.77 -2.57 -20.74
CA VAL A 397 -15.74 -3.67 -19.79
C VAL A 397 -16.21 -3.21 -18.42
N PHE A 398 -16.85 -4.07 -17.65
CA PHE A 398 -17.32 -3.77 -16.29
C PHE A 398 -16.58 -4.62 -15.26
N VAL A 399 -16.11 -4.01 -14.19
CA VAL A 399 -15.38 -4.65 -13.10
C VAL A 399 -16.11 -4.41 -11.79
N THR A 400 -16.32 -5.47 -11.01
CA THR A 400 -16.95 -5.41 -9.69
C THR A 400 -16.42 -6.49 -8.76
N HIS A 401 -16.74 -6.40 -7.47
CA HIS A 401 -16.42 -7.42 -6.45
C HIS A 401 -17.66 -7.89 -5.68
N LYS A 402 -18.58 -7.00 -5.38
CA LYS A 402 -19.60 -7.22 -4.33
C LYS A 402 -20.54 -8.41 -4.57
N ILE A 403 -20.67 -8.88 -5.79
CA ILE A 403 -21.41 -10.11 -6.11
C ILE A 403 -20.80 -11.35 -5.42
N MET A 404 -19.54 -11.28 -4.97
CA MET A 404 -18.89 -12.35 -4.22
C MET A 404 -19.28 -12.37 -2.73
N TRP A 405 -19.93 -11.31 -2.24
CA TRP A 405 -20.45 -11.24 -0.88
C TRP A 405 -21.84 -11.89 -0.78
N ASN A 406 -21.85 -13.21 -0.89
CA ASN A 406 -23.07 -14.01 -0.77
C ASN A 406 -22.82 -15.12 0.26
N ASP A 407 -23.72 -15.24 1.24
CA ASP A 407 -23.63 -16.17 2.34
C ASP A 407 -24.12 -17.60 1.97
N THR A 408 -24.89 -17.70 0.90
CA THR A 408 -25.56 -18.95 0.52
C THR A 408 -24.94 -19.56 -0.74
N ASN A 409 -24.77 -18.75 -1.80
CA ASN A 409 -24.36 -19.21 -3.12
C ASN A 409 -23.06 -18.57 -3.57
N ARG A 410 -22.22 -19.31 -4.28
CA ARG A 410 -21.05 -18.76 -4.97
C ARG A 410 -21.42 -18.51 -6.43
N PHE A 411 -21.19 -17.27 -6.88
CA PHE A 411 -21.32 -16.96 -8.29
C PHE A 411 -20.23 -17.70 -9.09
N PRO A 412 -20.60 -18.52 -10.11
CA PRO A 412 -19.67 -19.49 -10.69
C PRO A 412 -18.74 -18.90 -11.76
N TYR A 413 -19.00 -17.68 -12.23
CA TYR A 413 -18.24 -17.06 -13.32
C TYR A 413 -17.49 -15.83 -12.84
N HIS A 414 -16.22 -15.72 -13.22
CA HIS A 414 -15.39 -14.56 -12.89
C HIS A 414 -15.08 -13.69 -14.13
N LEU A 415 -15.25 -14.25 -15.33
CA LEU A 415 -15.20 -13.54 -16.60
C LEU A 415 -16.36 -14.06 -17.47
N PHE A 416 -17.29 -13.17 -17.86
CA PHE A 416 -18.49 -13.53 -18.61
C PHE A 416 -19.08 -12.33 -19.35
N GLN A 417 -20.03 -12.62 -20.26
CA GLN A 417 -20.86 -11.59 -20.90
C GLN A 417 -22.13 -11.38 -20.06
N TRP A 418 -22.40 -10.13 -19.70
CA TRP A 418 -23.64 -9.75 -19.05
C TRP A 418 -24.58 -9.08 -20.05
N GLU A 419 -25.75 -9.68 -20.26
CA GLU A 419 -26.81 -9.15 -21.10
C GLU A 419 -27.83 -8.39 -20.26
N GLY A 420 -28.12 -7.14 -20.65
CA GLY A 420 -29.15 -6.30 -20.07
C GLY A 420 -30.53 -6.62 -20.62
N ILE A 421 -31.57 -6.03 -20.03
CA ILE A 421 -32.98 -6.29 -20.43
C ILE A 421 -33.31 -5.85 -21.86
N ASP A 422 -32.50 -5.00 -22.46
CA ASP A 422 -32.64 -4.54 -23.84
C ASP A 422 -31.79 -5.34 -24.84
N GLY A 423 -31.14 -6.41 -24.39
CA GLY A 423 -30.24 -7.23 -25.21
C GLY A 423 -28.80 -6.64 -25.35
N THR A 424 -28.51 -5.50 -24.76
CA THR A 424 -27.14 -4.97 -24.76
C THR A 424 -26.23 -5.86 -23.93
N THR A 425 -25.07 -6.24 -24.46
CA THR A 425 -24.08 -7.04 -23.76
C THR A 425 -22.82 -6.28 -23.41
N ILE A 426 -22.22 -6.61 -22.26
CA ILE A 426 -20.94 -6.08 -21.80
C ILE A 426 -20.10 -7.19 -21.14
N PRO A 427 -18.79 -7.28 -21.45
CA PRO A 427 -17.90 -8.15 -20.70
C PRO A 427 -17.80 -7.71 -19.25
N VAL A 428 -17.82 -8.67 -18.32
CA VAL A 428 -17.68 -8.44 -16.87
C VAL A 428 -16.52 -9.26 -16.34
N HIS A 429 -15.68 -8.61 -15.52
CA HIS A 429 -14.68 -9.30 -14.72
C HIS A 429 -14.97 -9.10 -13.22
N ILE A 430 -14.98 -10.18 -12.48
CA ILE A 430 -15.15 -10.17 -11.02
C ILE A 430 -13.80 -10.15 -10.32
N LEU A 431 -13.59 -9.21 -9.41
CA LEU A 431 -12.50 -9.24 -8.44
C LEU A 431 -12.84 -10.30 -7.39
N ILE A 432 -12.15 -11.44 -7.41
CA ILE A 432 -12.60 -12.66 -6.74
C ILE A 432 -12.47 -12.57 -5.23
N LEU A 433 -11.33 -12.11 -4.73
CA LEU A 433 -11.05 -12.10 -3.30
C LEU A 433 -11.49 -10.80 -2.63
N THR A 434 -11.07 -9.69 -3.22
CA THR A 434 -11.26 -8.35 -2.64
C THR A 434 -10.91 -7.28 -3.69
N TYR A 435 -11.24 -6.04 -3.38
CA TYR A 435 -10.74 -4.84 -4.07
C TYR A 435 -9.70 -4.07 -3.22
N ASN A 436 -9.38 -4.60 -2.02
CA ASN A 436 -8.42 -4.05 -1.04
C ASN A 436 -7.36 -5.12 -0.70
N GLY A 437 -6.75 -5.72 -1.72
CA GLY A 437 -5.80 -6.81 -1.55
C GLY A 437 -4.46 -6.38 -0.97
N SER A 438 -3.73 -7.35 -0.42
CA SER A 438 -2.40 -7.15 0.17
C SER A 438 -1.25 -7.49 -0.77
N ALA A 439 -1.53 -8.02 -1.95
CA ALA A 439 -0.55 -8.48 -2.95
C ALA A 439 0.44 -9.56 -2.44
N THR A 440 0.07 -10.32 -1.41
CA THR A 440 0.92 -11.40 -0.87
C THR A 440 0.88 -12.65 -1.73
N SER A 441 1.93 -13.47 -1.68
CA SER A 441 1.99 -14.76 -2.39
C SER A 441 0.83 -15.68 -2.02
N GLU A 442 0.39 -15.66 -0.76
CA GLU A 442 -0.77 -16.43 -0.29
C GLU A 442 -2.06 -15.97 -0.95
N GLU A 443 -2.25 -14.66 -1.02
CA GLU A 443 -3.44 -14.08 -1.64
C GLU A 443 -3.46 -14.33 -3.15
N ILE A 444 -2.33 -14.15 -3.83
CA ILE A 444 -2.17 -14.39 -5.26
C ILE A 444 -2.41 -15.86 -5.60
N LYS A 445 -1.86 -16.79 -4.81
CA LYS A 445 -2.12 -18.21 -4.99
C LYS A 445 -3.60 -18.55 -4.78
N ASN A 446 -4.20 -18.06 -3.72
CA ASN A 446 -5.63 -18.26 -3.43
C ASN A 446 -6.52 -17.69 -4.55
N LEU A 447 -6.18 -16.52 -5.09
CA LEU A 447 -6.85 -15.94 -6.24
C LEU A 447 -6.79 -16.88 -7.44
N TRP A 448 -5.59 -17.35 -7.81
CA TRP A 448 -5.39 -18.21 -8.96
C TRP A 448 -6.10 -19.56 -8.79
N ASP A 449 -6.04 -20.15 -7.60
CA ASP A 449 -6.72 -21.42 -7.32
C ASP A 449 -8.23 -21.31 -7.50
N ARG A 450 -8.83 -20.18 -7.13
CA ARG A 450 -10.27 -19.93 -7.23
C ARG A 450 -10.74 -19.41 -8.59
N TYR A 451 -9.83 -18.89 -9.42
CA TYR A 451 -10.23 -18.33 -10.70
C TYR A 451 -10.76 -19.42 -11.64
N ALA A 452 -12.01 -19.29 -12.08
CA ALA A 452 -12.69 -20.34 -12.82
C ALA A 452 -12.38 -20.32 -14.34
N GLN A 453 -12.21 -19.14 -14.94
CA GLN A 453 -12.07 -18.98 -16.40
C GLN A 453 -10.60 -18.83 -16.83
N LYS A 454 -9.73 -19.72 -16.35
CA LYS A 454 -8.27 -19.70 -16.65
C LYS A 454 -7.92 -19.73 -18.12
N ASP A 455 -8.78 -20.36 -18.93
CA ASP A 455 -8.59 -20.52 -20.37
C ASP A 455 -9.07 -19.30 -21.18
N LEU A 456 -9.84 -18.38 -20.58
CA LEU A 456 -10.41 -17.22 -21.26
C LEU A 456 -9.58 -15.96 -21.15
N GLY A 457 -8.78 -15.84 -20.11
CA GLY A 457 -7.94 -14.65 -19.88
C GLY A 457 -7.32 -14.61 -18.49
N PRO A 458 -6.54 -13.57 -18.19
CA PRO A 458 -5.93 -13.40 -16.88
C PRO A 458 -6.96 -13.10 -15.80
N ALA A 459 -6.68 -13.50 -14.56
CA ALA A 459 -7.39 -12.96 -13.40
C ALA A 459 -6.95 -11.50 -13.16
N ILE A 460 -7.80 -10.71 -12.51
CA ILE A 460 -7.45 -9.36 -12.04
C ILE A 460 -7.38 -9.37 -10.53
N HIS A 461 -6.33 -8.78 -9.98
CA HIS A 461 -6.16 -8.56 -8.56
C HIS A 461 -5.98 -7.06 -8.28
N ALA A 462 -6.93 -6.47 -7.55
CA ALA A 462 -6.83 -5.11 -7.06
C ALA A 462 -6.21 -5.12 -5.65
N TYR A 463 -5.12 -4.39 -5.45
CA TYR A 463 -4.40 -4.34 -4.18
C TYR A 463 -4.18 -2.89 -3.71
N GLY A 464 -4.17 -2.71 -2.43
CA GLY A 464 -4.02 -1.42 -1.74
C GLY A 464 -5.03 -1.27 -0.62
N GLU A 465 -4.72 -0.48 0.39
CA GLU A 465 -5.67 -0.13 1.45
C GLU A 465 -6.86 0.64 0.86
N GLY A 466 -8.06 0.32 1.31
CA GLY A 466 -9.31 0.88 0.79
C GLY A 466 -10.37 1.09 1.86
N ASP A 467 -11.60 1.35 1.41
CA ASP A 467 -12.75 1.83 2.16
C ASP A 467 -12.49 3.21 2.80
N GLY A 468 -11.52 3.28 3.68
CA GLY A 468 -11.03 4.53 4.25
C GLY A 468 -9.94 5.24 3.46
N GLY A 469 -9.53 4.72 2.33
CA GLY A 469 -8.41 5.23 1.54
C GLY A 469 -7.08 4.58 1.92
N GLY A 470 -5.98 5.17 1.48
CA GLY A 470 -4.60 4.70 1.68
C GLY A 470 -3.92 4.29 0.38
N GLY A 471 -4.47 3.31 -0.31
CA GLY A 471 -3.91 2.75 -1.55
C GLY A 471 -2.74 1.80 -1.32
N PRO A 472 -1.97 1.46 -2.36
CA PRO A 472 -0.77 0.65 -2.23
C PRO A 472 0.26 1.24 -1.27
N ASN A 473 0.99 0.37 -0.59
CA ASN A 473 2.11 0.74 0.26
C ASN A 473 3.43 0.13 -0.25
N LEU A 474 4.54 0.50 0.40
CA LEU A 474 5.89 0.12 0.01
C LEU A 474 6.10 -1.40 -0.08
N VAL A 475 5.38 -2.19 0.70
CA VAL A 475 5.57 -3.65 0.79
C VAL A 475 4.80 -4.40 -0.28
N MET A 476 3.75 -3.79 -0.81
CA MET A 476 2.93 -4.37 -1.86
C MET A 476 3.59 -4.27 -3.26
N LEU A 477 4.64 -3.47 -3.40
CA LEU A 477 5.39 -3.20 -4.62
C LEU A 477 6.79 -3.80 -4.61
#